data_439d289f62bdf8acb05b30665bc4d932
#
_entry.id   439d289f62bdf8acb05b30665bc4d932
#
_cell.length_a   1.000
_cell.length_b   1.000
_cell.length_c   1.000
_cell.angle_alpha   90.00
_cell.angle_beta   90.00
_cell.angle_gamma   90.00
#
_symmetry.space_group_name_H-M   'P 1'
#
loop_
_entity.id
_entity.type
_entity.pdbx_description
1 polymer ?
#
loop_
_entity_poly.entity_id
_entity_poly.type
_entity_poly.pdbx_seq_one_letter_code
_entity_poly.pdbx_strand_id
1 'polypeptide(L)'
;MSRKGRIAKRDVLPDPIYNSKTITKLINNIMLDGKKGVAQKIVYGAFNIIQEKTGKDPIETLEAAMENVMPVLEVKARRVGGATYQVPLEVRPERRQTLGLRWITLYARQRSERTMRERLAAEIMDAVNKTGGAVKKCDDTHKMAEANKAFAHYRF
;
A
#
# COMPACT_ATOMS: atom_id res chain seq x y z
N MET A 1 3.34 -9.41 23.82
CA MET A 1 2.50 -8.24 23.50
C MET A 1 2.23 -7.46 24.77
N SER A 2 2.35 -6.12 24.74
CA SER A 2 2.03 -5.29 25.90
C SER A 2 0.53 -5.32 26.19
N ARG A 3 0.16 -5.70 27.40
CA ARG A 3 -1.24 -5.67 27.89
C ARG A 3 -1.57 -4.36 28.63
N LYS A 4 -0.55 -3.56 28.94
CA LYS A 4 -0.66 -2.33 29.75
C LYS A 4 -0.31 -1.10 28.92
N GLY A 5 -1.26 -0.63 28.12
CA GLY A 5 -1.14 0.67 27.46
C GLY A 5 -0.67 0.64 25.99
N ARG A 6 -0.64 1.81 25.39
CA ARG A 6 -0.25 2.04 24.01
C ARG A 6 1.26 1.94 23.85
N ILE A 7 1.70 1.09 22.92
CA ILE A 7 3.12 1.05 22.53
C ILE A 7 3.41 2.31 21.69
N ALA A 8 4.47 3.04 22.04
CA ALA A 8 4.93 4.18 21.26
C ALA A 8 5.31 3.74 19.84
N LYS A 9 4.79 4.45 18.84
CA LYS A 9 5.14 4.18 17.44
C LYS A 9 6.59 4.63 17.21
N ARG A 10 7.39 3.74 16.61
CA ARG A 10 8.73 4.10 16.16
C ARG A 10 8.61 4.96 14.89
N ASP A 11 9.19 6.14 14.91
CA ASP A 11 9.28 6.99 13.73
C ASP A 11 10.34 6.43 12.77
N VAL A 12 10.12 6.64 11.49
CA VAL A 12 11.00 6.17 10.41
C VAL A 12 11.77 7.37 9.89
N LEU A 13 13.08 7.24 9.80
CA LEU A 13 13.95 8.26 9.19
C LEU A 13 13.61 8.41 7.70
N PRO A 14 13.62 9.63 7.16
CA PRO A 14 13.42 9.85 5.73
C PRO A 14 14.53 9.18 4.90
N ASP A 15 14.23 8.88 3.65
CA ASP A 15 15.20 8.34 2.71
C ASP A 15 16.30 9.35 2.41
N PRO A 16 17.59 8.94 2.37
CA PRO A 16 18.71 9.89 2.19
C PRO A 16 18.75 10.54 0.81
N ILE A 17 18.21 9.90 -0.24
CA ILE A 17 18.25 10.45 -1.61
C ILE A 17 17.07 11.37 -1.86
N TYR A 18 15.86 10.90 -1.53
CA TYR A 18 14.61 11.61 -1.82
C TYR A 18 14.01 12.35 -0.63
N ASN A 19 14.62 12.26 0.55
CA ASN A 19 14.16 12.88 1.81
C ASN A 19 12.68 12.63 2.14
N SER A 20 12.16 11.44 1.79
CA SER A 20 10.75 11.06 1.95
C SER A 20 10.57 9.86 2.89
N LYS A 21 9.71 10.01 3.90
CA LYS A 21 9.33 8.91 4.81
C LYS A 21 8.50 7.84 4.09
N THR A 22 7.75 8.21 3.05
CA THR A 22 6.95 7.27 2.26
C THR A 22 7.85 6.29 1.50
N ILE A 23 8.94 6.78 0.94
CA ILE A 23 9.93 5.96 0.23
C ILE A 23 10.61 4.98 1.20
N THR A 24 11.00 5.44 2.39
CA THR A 24 11.56 4.54 3.40
C THR A 24 10.58 3.44 3.80
N LYS A 25 9.28 3.77 3.94
CA LYS A 25 8.23 2.78 4.22
C LYS A 25 8.07 1.79 3.05
N LEU A 26 8.16 2.26 1.80
CA LEU A 26 8.14 1.40 0.60
C LEU A 26 9.34 0.44 0.60
N ILE A 27 10.55 0.93 0.85
CA ILE A 27 11.77 0.12 0.97
C ILE A 27 11.60 -0.97 2.05
N ASN A 28 11.05 -0.59 3.22
CA ASN A 28 10.81 -1.53 4.30
C ASN A 28 9.76 -2.61 3.95
N ASN A 29 8.76 -2.29 3.10
CA ASN A 29 7.78 -3.27 2.62
C ASN A 29 8.37 -4.23 1.58
N ILE A 30 9.30 -3.76 0.75
CA ILE A 30 9.97 -4.59 -0.26
C ILE A 30 11.06 -5.46 0.36
N MET A 31 11.66 -5.01 1.45
CA MET A 31 12.74 -5.70 2.12
C MET A 31 12.33 -7.10 2.58
N LEU A 32 13.18 -8.10 2.29
CA LEU A 32 13.09 -9.47 2.78
C LEU A 32 14.38 -9.80 3.56
N ASP A 33 14.26 -10.60 4.59
CA ASP A 33 15.37 -11.12 5.41
C ASP A 33 16.32 -10.04 5.95
N GLY A 34 15.81 -8.81 6.18
CA GLY A 34 16.62 -7.69 6.62
C GLY A 34 17.57 -7.09 5.57
N LYS A 35 17.49 -7.52 4.30
CA LYS A 35 18.38 -7.08 3.22
C LYS A 35 17.99 -5.68 2.69
N LYS A 36 18.17 -4.65 3.53
CA LYS A 36 17.75 -3.28 3.22
C LYS A 36 18.45 -2.69 1.98
N GLY A 37 19.77 -2.91 1.84
CA GLY A 37 20.53 -2.38 0.69
C GLY A 37 20.04 -2.93 -0.66
N VAL A 38 19.60 -4.19 -0.72
CA VAL A 38 18.97 -4.78 -1.91
C VAL A 38 17.63 -4.11 -2.21
N ALA A 39 16.80 -3.91 -1.18
CA ALA A 39 15.51 -3.24 -1.32
C ALA A 39 15.66 -1.78 -1.80
N GLN A 40 16.66 -1.05 -1.29
CA GLN A 40 16.98 0.30 -1.78
C GLN A 40 17.33 0.30 -3.26
N LYS A 41 18.23 -0.60 -3.71
CA LYS A 41 18.60 -0.73 -5.12
C LYS A 41 17.41 -1.07 -6.03
N ILE A 42 16.44 -1.85 -5.52
CA ILE A 42 15.20 -2.16 -6.26
C ILE A 42 14.35 -0.91 -6.42
N VAL A 43 14.10 -0.15 -5.35
CA VAL A 43 13.27 1.06 -5.38
C VAL A 43 13.91 2.14 -6.27
N TYR A 44 15.19 2.43 -6.07
CA TYR A 44 15.89 3.43 -6.89
C TYR A 44 15.94 3.02 -8.36
N GLY A 45 16.19 1.74 -8.65
CA GLY A 45 16.15 1.23 -10.01
C GLY A 45 14.75 1.31 -10.64
N ALA A 46 13.69 1.09 -9.86
CA ALA A 46 12.32 1.27 -10.34
C ALA A 46 12.02 2.75 -10.65
N PHE A 47 12.48 3.67 -9.81
CA PHE A 47 12.30 5.10 -10.02
C PHE A 47 13.05 5.61 -11.27
N ASN A 48 14.26 5.11 -11.52
CA ASN A 48 14.99 5.41 -12.77
C ASN A 48 14.19 4.95 -13.99
N ILE A 49 13.64 3.73 -13.95
CA ILE A 49 12.79 3.20 -15.05
C ILE A 49 11.55 4.07 -15.26
N ILE A 50 10.89 4.53 -14.18
CA ILE A 50 9.72 5.42 -14.27
C ILE A 50 10.12 6.73 -14.93
N GLN A 51 11.22 7.34 -14.49
CA GLN A 51 11.72 8.59 -15.06
C GLN A 51 12.09 8.46 -16.53
N GLU A 52 12.77 7.37 -16.93
CA GLU A 52 13.14 7.09 -18.33
C GLU A 52 11.88 6.91 -19.21
N LYS A 53 10.86 6.22 -18.72
CA LYS A 53 9.66 5.91 -19.51
C LYS A 53 8.63 7.04 -19.55
N THR A 54 8.47 7.77 -18.46
CA THR A 54 7.40 8.78 -18.33
C THR A 54 7.91 10.21 -18.42
N GLY A 55 9.21 10.44 -18.19
CA GLY A 55 9.80 11.78 -18.10
C GLY A 55 9.34 12.60 -16.88
N LYS A 56 8.56 11.99 -15.97
CA LYS A 56 8.00 12.65 -14.77
C LYS A 56 8.87 12.37 -13.53
N ASP A 57 8.69 13.21 -12.51
CA ASP A 57 9.33 12.95 -11.22
C ASP A 57 8.78 11.63 -10.61
N PRO A 58 9.66 10.71 -10.23
CA PRO A 58 9.26 9.45 -9.61
C PRO A 58 8.48 9.62 -8.30
N ILE A 59 8.75 10.69 -7.53
CA ILE A 59 8.05 10.96 -6.27
C ILE A 59 6.60 11.33 -6.55
N GLU A 60 6.36 12.29 -7.44
CA GLU A 60 5.01 12.69 -7.85
C GLU A 60 4.22 11.52 -8.45
N THR A 61 4.91 10.69 -9.24
CA THR A 61 4.32 9.49 -9.83
C THR A 61 3.91 8.48 -8.75
N LEU A 62 4.75 8.27 -7.73
CA LEU A 62 4.42 7.40 -6.60
C LEU A 62 3.24 7.95 -5.79
N GLU A 63 3.21 9.26 -5.52
CA GLU A 63 2.12 9.90 -4.78
C GLU A 63 0.80 9.78 -5.52
N ALA A 64 0.77 10.04 -6.82
CA ALA A 64 -0.41 9.85 -7.67
C ALA A 64 -0.87 8.38 -7.69
N ALA A 65 0.06 7.41 -7.77
CA ALA A 65 -0.26 5.99 -7.66
C ALA A 65 -0.87 5.65 -6.30
N MET A 66 -0.29 6.19 -5.22
CA MET A 66 -0.79 5.98 -3.86
C MET A 66 -2.21 6.51 -3.68
N GLU A 67 -2.55 7.69 -4.21
CA GLU A 67 -3.91 8.24 -4.15
C GLU A 67 -4.94 7.27 -4.73
N ASN A 68 -4.61 6.60 -5.82
CA ASN A 68 -5.50 5.64 -6.48
C ASN A 68 -5.58 4.27 -5.75
N VAL A 69 -4.56 3.91 -4.97
CA VAL A 69 -4.48 2.59 -4.30
C VAL A 69 -4.90 2.64 -2.83
N MET A 70 -4.82 3.79 -2.19
CA MET A 70 -5.17 3.93 -0.77
C MET A 70 -6.68 3.82 -0.52
N PRO A 71 -7.18 2.78 0.19
CA PRO A 71 -8.61 2.60 0.41
C PRO A 71 -9.15 3.60 1.45
N VAL A 72 -10.36 4.08 1.23
CA VAL A 72 -11.10 4.91 2.19
C VAL A 72 -11.85 4.03 3.20
N LEU A 73 -12.38 2.90 2.73
CA LEU A 73 -13.16 1.94 3.52
C LEU A 73 -12.47 0.57 3.52
N GLU A 74 -12.59 -0.13 4.64
CA GLU A 74 -12.26 -1.55 4.75
C GLU A 74 -13.37 -2.29 5.48
N VAL A 75 -13.43 -3.60 5.35
CA VAL A 75 -14.35 -4.44 6.10
C VAL A 75 -13.62 -5.17 7.22
N LYS A 76 -14.24 -5.22 8.39
CA LYS A 76 -13.72 -5.94 9.54
C LYS A 76 -14.74 -6.97 10.00
N ALA A 77 -14.31 -8.21 10.15
CA ALA A 77 -15.15 -9.27 10.70
C ALA A 77 -15.48 -9.00 12.16
N ARG A 78 -16.76 -9.05 12.51
CA ARG A 78 -17.26 -8.89 13.87
C ARG A 78 -18.26 -9.98 14.21
N ARG A 79 -18.12 -10.57 15.38
CA ARG A 79 -19.04 -11.60 15.85
C ARG A 79 -20.12 -10.96 16.72
N VAL A 80 -21.38 -11.14 16.33
CA VAL A 80 -22.55 -10.64 17.05
C VAL A 80 -23.56 -11.79 17.14
N GLY A 81 -23.97 -12.16 18.36
CA GLY A 81 -24.98 -13.21 18.58
C GLY A 81 -24.64 -14.57 17.98
N GLY A 82 -23.35 -14.92 17.87
CA GLY A 82 -22.89 -16.18 17.28
C GLY A 82 -22.63 -16.14 15.76
N ALA A 83 -23.14 -15.16 15.03
CA ALA A 83 -22.87 -14.95 13.60
C ALA A 83 -21.71 -13.97 13.40
N THR A 84 -20.94 -14.14 12.32
CA THR A 84 -19.85 -13.23 11.95
C THR A 84 -20.30 -12.34 10.80
N TYR A 85 -20.28 -11.04 11.03
CA TYR A 85 -20.64 -10.02 10.05
C TYR A 85 -19.39 -9.26 9.58
N GLN A 86 -19.36 -8.89 8.30
CA GLN A 86 -18.34 -8.02 7.72
C GLN A 86 -18.83 -6.57 7.88
N VAL A 87 -18.22 -5.84 8.82
CA VAL A 87 -18.64 -4.47 9.15
C VAL A 87 -17.74 -3.48 8.41
N PRO A 88 -18.29 -2.57 7.58
CA PRO A 88 -17.51 -1.53 6.91
C PRO A 88 -17.05 -0.46 7.90
N LEU A 89 -15.80 -0.08 7.82
CA LEU A 89 -15.15 0.92 8.65
C LEU A 89 -14.31 1.87 7.80
N GLU A 90 -14.27 3.14 8.19
CA GLU A 90 -13.33 4.09 7.63
C GLU A 90 -11.91 3.78 8.05
N VAL A 91 -10.99 3.86 7.10
CA VAL A 91 -9.57 3.58 7.31
C VAL A 91 -8.86 4.86 7.74
N ARG A 92 -8.13 4.80 8.86
CA ARG A 92 -7.31 5.93 9.34
C ARG A 92 -6.20 6.26 8.32
N PRO A 93 -5.79 7.54 8.16
CA PRO A 93 -4.80 7.95 7.15
C PRO A 93 -3.50 7.15 7.16
N GLU A 94 -2.94 6.88 8.35
CA GLU A 94 -1.72 6.08 8.49
C GLU A 94 -1.88 4.64 7.99
N ARG A 95 -3.07 4.05 8.23
CA ARG A 95 -3.38 2.70 7.77
C ARG A 95 -3.66 2.69 6.27
N ARG A 96 -4.31 3.72 5.72
CA ARG A 96 -4.49 3.89 4.27
C ARG A 96 -3.14 3.83 3.56
N GLN A 97 -2.16 4.63 4.01
CA GLN A 97 -0.81 4.61 3.46
C GLN A 97 -0.16 3.22 3.57
N THR A 98 -0.29 2.57 4.73
CA THR A 98 0.29 1.24 4.95
C THR A 98 -0.33 0.19 4.01
N LEU A 99 -1.65 0.22 3.82
CA LEU A 99 -2.35 -0.69 2.92
C LEU A 99 -1.96 -0.45 1.46
N GLY A 100 -1.91 0.81 1.02
CA GLY A 100 -1.48 1.18 -0.33
C GLY A 100 -0.08 0.67 -0.66
N LEU A 101 0.90 0.94 0.19
CA LEU A 101 2.28 0.45 0.01
C LEU A 101 2.36 -1.08 0.00
N ARG A 102 1.61 -1.74 0.89
CA ARG A 102 1.55 -3.21 0.95
C ARG A 102 0.95 -3.80 -0.32
N TRP A 103 -0.12 -3.23 -0.85
CA TRP A 103 -0.76 -3.74 -2.06
C TRP A 103 0.09 -3.51 -3.30
N ILE A 104 0.70 -2.32 -3.47
CA ILE A 104 1.67 -2.08 -4.55
C ILE A 104 2.78 -3.14 -4.50
N THR A 105 3.38 -3.37 -3.34
CA THR A 105 4.46 -4.36 -3.20
C THR A 105 3.99 -5.79 -3.49
N LEU A 106 2.80 -6.17 -2.99
CA LEU A 106 2.23 -7.50 -3.18
C LEU A 106 1.95 -7.79 -4.66
N TYR A 107 1.28 -6.88 -5.34
CA TYR A 107 0.92 -7.05 -6.74
C TYR A 107 2.12 -6.88 -7.68
N ALA A 108 3.09 -6.03 -7.34
CA ALA A 108 4.36 -6.00 -8.04
C ALA A 108 5.07 -7.36 -8.02
N ARG A 109 5.05 -8.07 -6.89
CA ARG A 109 5.65 -9.43 -6.81
C ARG A 109 4.94 -10.47 -7.67
N GLN A 110 3.66 -10.30 -7.96
CA GLN A 110 2.85 -11.22 -8.76
C GLN A 110 2.97 -10.99 -10.26
N ARG A 111 3.63 -9.92 -10.69
CA ARG A 111 3.82 -9.59 -12.10
C ARG A 111 4.82 -10.53 -12.78
N SER A 112 4.73 -10.60 -14.09
CA SER A 112 5.52 -11.50 -14.94
C SER A 112 6.85 -10.94 -15.42
N GLU A 113 7.13 -9.63 -15.21
CA GLU A 113 8.39 -9.01 -15.62
C GLU A 113 9.58 -9.70 -14.94
N ARG A 114 10.76 -9.62 -15.56
CA ARG A 114 11.94 -10.39 -15.15
C ARG A 114 12.48 -9.97 -13.78
N THR A 115 12.64 -8.66 -13.55
CA THR A 115 13.27 -8.13 -12.33
C THR A 115 12.25 -7.44 -11.43
N MET A 116 12.48 -7.45 -10.11
CA MET A 116 11.59 -6.79 -9.16
C MET A 116 11.51 -5.27 -9.38
N ARG A 117 12.58 -4.62 -9.87
CA ARG A 117 12.56 -3.19 -10.20
C ARG A 117 11.64 -2.89 -11.39
N GLU A 118 11.63 -3.74 -12.41
CA GLU A 118 10.72 -3.61 -13.56
C GLU A 118 9.27 -3.85 -13.12
N ARG A 119 9.01 -4.88 -12.31
CA ARG A 119 7.70 -5.20 -11.74
C ARG A 119 7.14 -4.04 -10.92
N LEU A 120 7.98 -3.47 -10.04
CA LEU A 120 7.58 -2.33 -9.20
C LEU A 120 7.29 -1.09 -10.03
N ALA A 121 8.15 -0.76 -11.00
CA ALA A 121 7.96 0.37 -11.89
C ALA A 121 6.66 0.23 -12.70
N ALA A 122 6.41 -0.95 -13.27
CA ALA A 122 5.21 -1.22 -14.04
C ALA A 122 3.94 -1.11 -13.19
N GLU A 123 3.94 -1.68 -11.96
CA GLU A 123 2.78 -1.58 -11.07
C GLU A 123 2.48 -0.14 -10.65
N ILE A 124 3.51 0.67 -10.36
CA ILE A 124 3.32 2.09 -10.04
C ILE A 124 2.75 2.85 -11.24
N MET A 125 3.27 2.65 -12.45
CA MET A 125 2.76 3.30 -13.67
C MET A 125 1.32 2.91 -13.98
N ASP A 126 0.98 1.62 -13.84
CA ASP A 126 -0.40 1.13 -14.01
C ASP A 126 -1.33 1.73 -12.96
N ALA A 127 -0.88 1.85 -11.70
CA ALA A 127 -1.65 2.45 -10.63
C ALA A 127 -1.95 3.94 -10.87
N VAL A 128 -1.03 4.71 -11.46
CA VAL A 128 -1.29 6.10 -11.90
C VAL A 128 -2.41 6.15 -12.92
N ASN A 129 -2.45 5.18 -13.84
CA ASN A 129 -3.48 5.08 -14.89
C ASN A 129 -4.78 4.42 -14.37
N LYS A 130 -4.93 4.22 -13.06
CA LYS A 130 -6.07 3.54 -12.42
C LYS A 130 -6.29 2.12 -12.92
N THR A 131 -5.21 1.44 -13.24
CA THR A 131 -5.18 0.04 -13.68
C THR A 131 -4.23 -0.76 -12.78
N GLY A 132 -4.09 -2.04 -13.03
CA GLY A 132 -3.19 -2.89 -12.25
C GLY A 132 -3.84 -3.60 -11.06
N GLY A 133 -3.10 -4.52 -10.47
CA GLY A 133 -3.58 -5.39 -9.40
C GLY A 133 -3.87 -4.66 -8.10
N ALA A 134 -3.04 -3.68 -7.75
CA ALA A 134 -3.18 -2.91 -6.52
C ALA A 134 -4.44 -2.04 -6.53
N VAL A 135 -4.77 -1.38 -7.66
CA VAL A 135 -6.00 -0.60 -7.82
C VAL A 135 -7.21 -1.53 -7.79
N LYS A 136 -7.17 -2.65 -8.52
CA LYS A 136 -8.25 -3.65 -8.47
C LYS A 136 -8.52 -4.13 -7.04
N LYS A 137 -7.50 -4.34 -6.23
CA LYS A 137 -7.66 -4.71 -4.82
C LYS A 137 -8.34 -3.62 -4.00
N CYS A 138 -8.01 -2.35 -4.26
CA CYS A 138 -8.69 -1.22 -3.64
C CYS A 138 -10.18 -1.21 -3.99
N ASP A 139 -10.51 -1.33 -5.28
CA ASP A 139 -11.89 -1.37 -5.78
C ASP A 139 -12.69 -2.56 -5.21
N ASP A 140 -12.08 -3.74 -5.17
CA ASP A 140 -12.71 -4.94 -4.58
C ASP A 140 -12.99 -4.73 -3.08
N THR A 141 -12.09 -4.06 -2.37
CA THR A 141 -12.28 -3.73 -0.95
C THR A 141 -13.43 -2.73 -0.76
N HIS A 142 -13.52 -1.71 -1.61
CA HIS A 142 -14.63 -0.76 -1.60
C HIS A 142 -15.96 -1.42 -1.96
N LYS A 143 -16.00 -2.28 -2.96
CA LYS A 143 -17.21 -3.06 -3.34
C LYS A 143 -17.68 -3.96 -2.20
N MET A 144 -16.74 -4.63 -1.50
CA MET A 144 -17.08 -5.42 -0.31
C MET A 144 -17.66 -4.55 0.81
N ALA A 145 -17.10 -3.36 1.05
CA ALA A 145 -17.61 -2.43 2.05
C ALA A 145 -19.01 -1.93 1.69
N GLU A 146 -19.27 -1.63 0.42
CA GLU A 146 -20.58 -1.18 -0.07
C GLU A 146 -21.62 -2.30 0.03
N ALA A 147 -21.30 -3.52 -0.39
CA ALA A 147 -22.18 -4.68 -0.27
C ALA A 147 -22.59 -4.99 1.18
N ASN A 148 -21.73 -4.68 2.15
CA ASN A 148 -21.98 -4.89 3.57
C ASN A 148 -22.46 -3.63 4.30
N LYS A 149 -22.85 -2.57 3.59
CA LYS A 149 -23.29 -1.29 4.15
C LYS A 149 -24.45 -1.44 5.15
N ALA A 150 -25.33 -2.41 4.96
CA ALA A 150 -26.42 -2.71 5.86
C ALA A 150 -25.97 -3.06 7.29
N PHE A 151 -24.74 -3.56 7.46
CA PHE A 151 -24.17 -3.93 8.76
C PHE A 151 -23.36 -2.80 9.41
N ALA A 152 -23.36 -1.59 8.84
CA ALA A 152 -22.60 -0.45 9.38
C ALA A 152 -23.02 -0.05 10.80
N HIS A 153 -24.26 -0.32 11.18
CA HIS A 153 -24.78 -0.05 12.53
C HIS A 153 -24.16 -0.96 13.62
N TYR A 154 -23.50 -2.05 13.26
CA TYR A 154 -22.69 -2.86 14.18
C TYR A 154 -21.30 -2.27 14.46
N ARG A 155 -21.04 -1.06 13.97
CA ARG A 155 -19.83 -0.30 14.25
C ARG A 155 -19.86 0.25 15.69
N PHE A 156 -18.83 0.00 16.48
CA PHE A 156 -18.58 0.62 17.79
C PHE A 156 -17.19 1.22 17.86
#